data_22db0cf5d104af694f6b598d30c14de2
#
_entry.id   22db0cf5d104af694f6b598d30c14de2
#
_cell.length_a   1.000
_cell.length_b   1.000
_cell.length_c   1.000
_cell.angle_alpha   90.00
_cell.angle_beta   90.00
_cell.angle_gamma   90.00
#
_symmetry.space_group_name_H-M   'P 1'
#
loop_
_entity.id
_entity.type
_entity.pdbx_description
1 polymer ?
#
loop_
_entity_poly.entity_id
_entity_poly.type
_entity_poly.pdbx_seq_one_letter_code
_entity_poly.pdbx_strand_id
1 'polypeptide(L)'
;DVIALQEHWDWDEIDDIIQSWFPQEEWFASWTYRDLVVLSRFPILEDANMINSERTMAVLLDTESELGKDLLVFNSHLSCCANNDDRQQQVDEFISVWRDWISGGEGPFEIDTETPFVHVGDFNFVGYRQQVETIRIGDIEDEVQYGNDFFPDWDSTAIIDPFLRHTGIRMGYTWRKDASSFNPGKLDYVFYSNAT
;
A
#
# COMPACT_ATOMS: atom_id res chain seq x y z
N ASP A 1 14.87 1.69 -7.67
CA ASP A 1 13.89 2.74 -7.32
C ASP A 1 12.48 2.27 -7.69
N VAL A 2 11.51 2.60 -6.83
CA VAL A 2 10.08 2.32 -7.03
C VAL A 2 9.29 3.58 -6.70
N ILE A 3 8.27 3.90 -7.50
CA ILE A 3 7.38 5.04 -7.30
C ILE A 3 5.95 4.53 -7.32
N ALA A 4 5.20 4.79 -6.27
CA ALA A 4 3.77 4.52 -6.17
C ALA A 4 2.99 5.82 -6.31
N LEU A 5 2.10 5.89 -7.28
CA LEU A 5 1.27 7.06 -7.56
C LEU A 5 -0.19 6.73 -7.26
N GLN A 6 -0.91 7.73 -6.78
CA GLN A 6 -2.35 7.74 -6.58
C GLN A 6 -2.97 8.92 -7.35
N GLU A 7 -4.27 8.87 -7.60
CA GLU A 7 -5.01 9.89 -8.37
C GLU A 7 -4.55 10.04 -9.82
N HIS A 8 -3.92 9.01 -10.38
CA HIS A 8 -3.52 9.01 -11.78
C HIS A 8 -4.57 8.27 -12.64
N TRP A 9 -5.31 9.01 -13.45
CA TRP A 9 -6.47 8.52 -14.20
C TRP A 9 -6.20 8.33 -15.69
N ASP A 10 -5.09 8.87 -16.20
CA ASP A 10 -4.74 8.81 -17.61
C ASP A 10 -3.56 7.86 -17.83
N TRP A 11 -3.89 6.62 -18.16
CA TRP A 11 -2.89 5.57 -18.36
C TRP A 11 -2.15 5.69 -19.69
N ASP A 12 -2.71 6.39 -20.65
CA ASP A 12 -2.05 6.64 -21.94
C ASP A 12 -0.85 7.59 -21.76
N GLU A 13 -0.81 8.36 -20.64
CA GLU A 13 0.31 9.24 -20.30
C GLU A 13 1.46 8.56 -19.55
N ILE A 14 1.32 7.30 -19.12
CA ILE A 14 2.36 6.64 -18.29
C ILE A 14 3.70 6.55 -19.02
N ASP A 15 3.70 6.16 -20.29
CA ASP A 15 4.91 6.09 -21.08
C ASP A 15 5.56 7.46 -21.26
N ASP A 16 4.76 8.50 -21.46
CA ASP A 16 5.23 9.89 -21.58
C ASP A 16 5.81 10.39 -20.24
N ILE A 17 5.22 10.01 -19.12
CA ILE A 17 5.75 10.31 -17.77
C ILE A 17 7.10 9.63 -17.58
N ILE A 18 7.21 8.34 -17.86
CA ILE A 18 8.47 7.59 -17.75
C ILE A 18 9.53 8.24 -18.63
N GLN A 19 9.23 8.49 -19.89
CA GLN A 19 10.18 9.10 -20.83
C GLN A 19 10.58 10.51 -20.43
N SER A 20 9.66 11.29 -19.86
CA SER A 20 9.93 12.65 -19.40
C SER A 20 10.77 12.70 -18.13
N TRP A 21 10.52 11.79 -17.19
CA TRP A 21 11.22 11.79 -15.90
C TRP A 21 12.54 11.02 -15.96
N PHE A 22 12.60 9.97 -16.78
CA PHE A 22 13.72 9.02 -16.83
C PHE A 22 14.15 8.69 -18.27
N PRO A 23 14.52 9.69 -19.08
CA PRO A 23 14.68 9.53 -20.54
C PRO A 23 15.79 8.58 -20.99
N GLN A 24 16.64 8.10 -20.08
CA GLN A 24 17.79 7.22 -20.39
C GLN A 24 17.79 5.94 -19.55
N GLU A 25 16.68 5.69 -18.85
CA GLU A 25 16.56 4.55 -17.94
C GLU A 25 15.40 3.67 -18.37
N GLU A 26 15.53 2.38 -18.14
CA GLU A 26 14.44 1.43 -18.32
C GLU A 26 13.57 1.43 -17.06
N TRP A 27 12.28 1.59 -17.26
CA TRP A 27 11.27 1.55 -16.22
C TRP A 27 10.11 0.69 -16.66
N PHE A 28 9.53 -0.02 -15.70
CA PHE A 28 8.34 -0.84 -15.86
C PHE A 28 7.17 -0.16 -15.14
N ALA A 29 5.95 -0.39 -15.62
CA ALA A 29 4.75 0.18 -15.02
C ALA A 29 3.66 -0.87 -14.86
N SER A 30 2.96 -0.84 -13.74
CA SER A 30 1.69 -1.53 -13.51
C SER A 30 0.65 -0.53 -13.02
N TRP A 31 -0.59 -0.74 -13.40
CA TRP A 31 -1.71 0.14 -13.02
C TRP A 31 -3.02 -0.63 -12.88
N THR A 32 -3.94 -0.07 -12.10
CA THR A 32 -5.30 -0.58 -11.95
C THR A 32 -6.31 0.30 -12.69
N TYR A 33 -7.52 -0.21 -12.90
CA TYR A 33 -8.63 0.54 -13.51
C TYR A 33 -9.15 1.71 -12.64
N ARG A 34 -8.63 1.87 -11.43
CA ARG A 34 -8.94 3.03 -10.60
C ARG A 34 -7.95 4.16 -10.90
N ASP A 35 -7.01 4.36 -10.05
CA ASP A 35 -6.12 5.51 -10.08
C ASP A 35 -4.76 5.19 -9.44
N LEU A 36 -4.40 3.91 -9.41
CA LEU A 36 -3.17 3.43 -8.81
C LEU A 36 -2.17 3.05 -9.89
N VAL A 37 -0.94 3.52 -9.74
CA VAL A 37 0.19 3.18 -10.61
C VAL A 37 1.40 2.84 -9.75
N VAL A 38 2.14 1.83 -10.16
CA VAL A 38 3.49 1.55 -9.65
C VAL A 38 4.46 1.61 -10.82
N LEU A 39 5.46 2.50 -10.71
CA LEU A 39 6.59 2.56 -11.61
C LEU A 39 7.80 1.94 -10.91
N SER A 40 8.56 1.11 -11.62
CA SER A 40 9.70 0.40 -11.05
C SER A 40 10.87 0.34 -12.03
N ARG A 41 12.09 0.43 -11.50
CA ARG A 41 13.32 0.08 -12.24
C ARG A 41 13.58 -1.42 -12.26
N PHE A 42 12.85 -2.17 -11.46
CA PHE A 42 12.91 -3.63 -11.45
C PHE A 42 11.78 -4.19 -12.31
N PRO A 43 12.00 -5.29 -13.02
CA PRO A 43 10.93 -5.95 -13.76
C PRO A 43 9.75 -6.27 -12.85
N ILE A 44 8.55 -6.13 -13.39
CA ILE A 44 7.32 -6.54 -12.71
C ILE A 44 7.06 -7.99 -13.08
N LEU A 45 6.99 -8.86 -12.08
CA LEU A 45 6.72 -10.28 -12.25
C LEU A 45 5.23 -10.56 -12.30
N GLU A 46 4.48 -9.99 -11.34
CA GLU A 46 3.04 -10.16 -11.20
C GLU A 46 2.41 -8.87 -10.67
N ASP A 47 1.15 -8.66 -10.98
CA ASP A 47 0.33 -7.61 -10.39
C ASP A 47 -1.15 -8.01 -10.26
N ALA A 48 -1.85 -7.47 -9.27
CA ALA A 48 -3.28 -7.71 -9.07
C ALA A 48 -3.95 -6.67 -8.19
N ASN A 49 -5.28 -6.57 -8.30
CA ASN A 49 -6.09 -5.90 -7.28
C ASN A 49 -6.24 -6.78 -6.05
N MET A 50 -6.08 -6.19 -4.86
CA MET A 50 -6.14 -6.89 -3.58
C MET A 50 -7.53 -6.93 -2.97
N ILE A 51 -8.36 -5.92 -3.23
CA ILE A 51 -9.68 -5.78 -2.64
C ILE A 51 -10.74 -5.46 -3.70
N ASN A 52 -11.99 -5.79 -3.41
CA ASN A 52 -13.09 -5.66 -4.37
C ASN A 52 -13.33 -4.22 -4.83
N SER A 53 -12.99 -3.23 -4.01
CA SER A 53 -13.12 -1.82 -4.38
C SER A 53 -12.03 -1.33 -5.34
N GLU A 54 -11.04 -2.17 -5.68
CA GLU A 54 -9.87 -1.82 -6.50
C GLU A 54 -9.05 -0.64 -5.95
N ARG A 55 -9.10 -0.45 -4.62
CA ARG A 55 -8.42 0.63 -3.90
C ARG A 55 -7.06 0.26 -3.35
N THR A 56 -6.64 -0.98 -3.57
CA THR A 56 -5.32 -1.49 -3.22
C THR A 56 -4.87 -2.47 -4.28
N MET A 57 -3.69 -2.25 -4.82
CA MET A 57 -3.01 -3.16 -5.74
C MET A 57 -1.78 -3.78 -5.08
N ALA A 58 -1.43 -4.98 -5.52
CA ALA A 58 -0.18 -5.66 -5.22
C ALA A 58 0.66 -5.77 -6.48
N VAL A 59 1.96 -5.53 -6.38
CA VAL A 59 2.93 -5.67 -7.47
C VAL A 59 4.14 -6.42 -6.95
N LEU A 60 4.49 -7.54 -7.57
CA LEU A 60 5.70 -8.30 -7.27
C LEU A 60 6.82 -7.87 -8.21
N LEU A 61 7.95 -7.46 -7.64
CA LEU A 61 9.11 -6.95 -8.35
C LEU A 61 10.26 -7.96 -8.29
N ASP A 62 10.90 -8.22 -9.43
CA ASP A 62 12.15 -8.98 -9.52
C ASP A 62 13.31 -8.15 -8.94
N THR A 63 13.54 -8.31 -7.66
CA THR A 63 14.65 -7.68 -6.94
C THR A 63 15.67 -8.68 -6.40
N GLU A 64 15.54 -9.97 -6.75
CA GLU A 64 16.39 -11.04 -6.21
C GLU A 64 17.89 -10.76 -6.41
N SER A 65 18.27 -10.25 -7.58
CA SER A 65 19.67 -9.95 -7.89
C SER A 65 20.29 -8.87 -7.01
N GLU A 66 19.49 -7.95 -6.46
CA GLU A 66 19.97 -6.80 -5.70
C GLU A 66 19.67 -6.91 -4.20
N LEU A 67 18.53 -7.49 -3.85
CA LEU A 67 18.07 -7.61 -2.46
C LEU A 67 18.11 -9.05 -1.92
N GLY A 68 18.36 -10.04 -2.80
CA GLY A 68 18.39 -11.46 -2.44
C GLY A 68 17.02 -12.10 -2.33
N LYS A 69 15.94 -11.34 -2.54
CA LYS A 69 14.55 -11.76 -2.60
C LYS A 69 13.77 -10.81 -3.50
N ASP A 70 12.63 -11.25 -4.01
CA ASP A 70 11.67 -10.37 -4.64
C ASP A 70 11.01 -9.44 -3.62
N LEU A 71 10.53 -8.30 -4.08
CA LEU A 71 9.86 -7.30 -3.26
C LEU A 71 8.39 -7.18 -3.64
N LEU A 72 7.51 -7.36 -2.67
CA LEU A 72 6.09 -7.12 -2.84
C LEU A 72 5.74 -5.67 -2.46
N VAL A 73 5.12 -4.94 -3.37
CA VAL A 73 4.67 -3.57 -3.17
C VAL A 73 3.16 -3.52 -3.18
N PHE A 74 2.57 -3.08 -2.08
CA PHE A 74 1.15 -2.69 -2.05
C PHE A 74 1.05 -1.18 -2.23
N ASN A 75 0.15 -0.75 -3.12
CA ASN A 75 -0.18 0.66 -3.33
C ASN A 75 -1.67 0.86 -3.06
N SER A 76 -2.01 1.78 -2.16
CA SER A 76 -3.40 2.05 -1.75
C SER A 76 -3.81 3.50 -1.99
N HIS A 77 -5.06 3.68 -2.42
CA HIS A 77 -5.78 4.95 -2.34
C HIS A 77 -7.18 4.71 -1.78
N LEU A 78 -7.30 4.76 -0.46
CA LEU A 78 -8.55 4.42 0.22
C LEU A 78 -9.58 5.55 0.12
N SER A 79 -10.83 5.25 0.47
CA SER A 79 -11.94 6.21 0.40
C SER A 79 -11.66 7.47 1.21
N CYS A 80 -11.81 8.64 0.58
CA CYS A 80 -11.50 9.93 1.20
C CYS A 80 -12.58 10.44 2.16
N CYS A 81 -12.26 11.54 2.79
CA CYS A 81 -13.21 12.44 3.42
C CYS A 81 -13.92 11.84 4.65
N ALA A 82 -15.26 11.91 4.72
CA ALA A 82 -16.05 11.40 5.83
C ALA A 82 -16.40 9.89 5.72
N ASN A 83 -15.86 9.18 4.72
CA ASN A 83 -16.17 7.77 4.45
C ASN A 83 -15.35 6.83 5.36
N ASN A 84 -15.49 6.99 6.68
CA ASN A 84 -14.73 6.19 7.63
C ASN A 84 -15.09 4.71 7.60
N ASP A 85 -16.38 4.42 7.44
CA ASP A 85 -16.89 3.05 7.39
C ASP A 85 -16.37 2.31 6.14
N ASP A 86 -16.36 2.98 4.98
CA ASP A 86 -15.80 2.41 3.76
C ASP A 86 -14.29 2.13 3.91
N ARG A 87 -13.54 3.05 4.54
CA ARG A 87 -12.11 2.84 4.78
C ARG A 87 -11.86 1.68 5.74
N GLN A 88 -12.67 1.56 6.80
CA GLN A 88 -12.54 0.45 7.73
C GLN A 88 -12.79 -0.88 7.01
N GLN A 89 -13.85 -0.97 6.23
CA GLN A 89 -14.11 -2.17 5.42
C GLN A 89 -12.97 -2.49 4.46
N GLN A 90 -12.38 -1.48 3.83
CA GLN A 90 -11.26 -1.66 2.90
C GLN A 90 -10.00 -2.20 3.58
N VAL A 91 -9.69 -1.74 4.79
CA VAL A 91 -8.54 -2.27 5.53
C VAL A 91 -8.80 -3.64 6.14
N ASP A 92 -10.02 -3.90 6.62
CA ASP A 92 -10.42 -5.23 7.10
C ASP A 92 -10.36 -6.26 5.96
N GLU A 93 -10.89 -5.91 4.78
CA GLU A 93 -10.82 -6.75 3.59
C GLU A 93 -9.37 -7.02 3.17
N PHE A 94 -8.52 -5.98 3.16
CA PHE A 94 -7.11 -6.14 2.84
C PHE A 94 -6.41 -7.12 3.78
N ILE A 95 -6.57 -6.98 5.09
CA ILE A 95 -5.96 -7.89 6.08
C ILE A 95 -6.51 -9.32 5.95
N SER A 96 -7.80 -9.47 5.67
CA SER A 96 -8.40 -10.78 5.41
C SER A 96 -7.78 -11.47 4.19
N VAL A 97 -7.68 -10.78 3.06
CA VAL A 97 -7.05 -11.30 1.84
C VAL A 97 -5.57 -11.61 2.07
N TRP A 98 -4.86 -10.71 2.72
CA TRP A 98 -3.44 -10.89 3.04
C TRP A 98 -3.19 -12.10 3.97
N ARG A 99 -4.00 -12.24 5.03
CA ARG A 99 -3.97 -13.42 5.91
C ARG A 99 -4.12 -14.71 5.13
N ASP A 100 -5.16 -14.78 4.29
CA ASP A 100 -5.48 -15.98 3.53
C ASP A 100 -4.36 -16.30 2.54
N TRP A 101 -3.77 -15.28 1.94
CA TRP A 101 -2.64 -15.42 1.02
C TRP A 101 -1.38 -16.00 1.68
N ILE A 102 -0.91 -15.42 2.79
CA ILE A 102 0.32 -15.89 3.44
C ILE A 102 0.14 -17.15 4.31
N SER A 103 -1.10 -17.46 4.70
CA SER A 103 -1.39 -18.63 5.52
C SER A 103 -1.76 -19.87 4.71
N GLY A 104 -2.38 -19.73 3.57
CA GLY A 104 -2.96 -20.83 2.79
C GLY A 104 -2.55 -20.87 1.33
N GLY A 105 -1.90 -19.82 0.81
CA GLY A 105 -1.56 -19.69 -0.59
C GLY A 105 -2.74 -19.30 -1.49
N GLU A 106 -3.86 -18.88 -0.91
CA GLU A 106 -5.02 -18.38 -1.66
C GLU A 106 -4.89 -16.87 -1.91
N GLY A 107 -3.89 -16.49 -2.69
CA GLY A 107 -3.65 -15.11 -3.10
C GLY A 107 -3.85 -14.89 -4.59
N PRO A 108 -3.73 -13.64 -5.06
CA PRO A 108 -3.92 -13.31 -6.48
C PRO A 108 -2.83 -13.93 -7.38
N PHE A 109 -1.64 -14.19 -6.84
CA PHE A 109 -0.51 -14.86 -7.50
C PHE A 109 0.38 -15.57 -6.47
N GLU A 110 1.37 -16.33 -6.91
CA GLU A 110 2.29 -17.03 -6.02
C GLU A 110 3.39 -16.07 -5.51
N ILE A 111 3.72 -16.18 -4.23
CA ILE A 111 4.86 -15.49 -3.59
C ILE A 111 5.65 -16.47 -2.73
N ASP A 112 6.93 -16.25 -2.61
CA ASP A 112 7.78 -17.03 -1.72
C ASP A 112 7.50 -16.68 -0.25
N THR A 113 7.71 -17.66 0.63
CA THR A 113 7.66 -17.43 2.07
C THR A 113 8.71 -16.40 2.47
N GLU A 114 8.32 -15.47 3.33
CA GLU A 114 9.15 -14.36 3.79
C GLU A 114 9.54 -13.36 2.67
N THR A 115 8.76 -13.28 1.58
CA THR A 115 8.91 -12.19 0.62
C THR A 115 8.73 -10.85 1.35
N PRO A 116 9.74 -9.98 1.38
CA PRO A 116 9.60 -8.68 2.03
C PRO A 116 8.54 -7.85 1.31
N PHE A 117 7.80 -7.06 2.08
CA PHE A 117 6.80 -6.19 1.49
C PHE A 117 6.83 -4.78 2.05
N VAL A 118 6.34 -3.85 1.23
CA VAL A 118 6.07 -2.47 1.60
C VAL A 118 4.65 -2.10 1.15
N HIS A 119 3.89 -1.46 2.03
CA HIS A 119 2.55 -0.98 1.76
C HIS A 119 2.53 0.54 1.85
N VAL A 120 2.31 1.19 0.73
CA VAL A 120 2.39 2.65 0.58
C VAL A 120 1.09 3.22 0.02
N GLY A 121 0.87 4.49 0.17
CA GLY A 121 -0.19 5.21 -0.52
C GLY A 121 -0.91 6.26 0.32
N ASP A 122 -1.96 6.83 -0.28
CA ASP A 122 -2.92 7.68 0.41
C ASP A 122 -4.00 6.82 1.07
N PHE A 123 -3.82 6.54 2.35
CA PHE A 123 -4.78 5.78 3.13
C PHE A 123 -5.97 6.62 3.60
N ASN A 124 -5.89 7.93 3.44
CA ASN A 124 -6.94 8.85 3.86
C ASN A 124 -7.35 8.70 5.35
N PHE A 125 -6.45 8.22 6.21
CA PHE A 125 -6.74 8.04 7.65
C PHE A 125 -6.85 9.40 8.33
N VAL A 126 -8.08 9.80 8.63
CA VAL A 126 -8.40 11.12 9.20
C VAL A 126 -8.45 11.12 10.73
N GLY A 127 -7.59 10.33 11.38
CA GLY A 127 -7.45 10.27 12.83
C GLY A 127 -8.21 9.12 13.50
N TYR A 128 -8.74 8.19 12.75
CA TYR A 128 -9.31 6.95 13.28
C TYR A 128 -8.21 5.93 13.54
N ARG A 129 -7.92 5.72 14.82
CA ARG A 129 -6.86 4.82 15.27
C ARG A 129 -7.08 3.38 14.82
N GLN A 130 -8.34 2.91 14.83
CA GLN A 130 -8.70 1.55 14.44
C GLN A 130 -8.16 1.19 13.05
N GLN A 131 -8.34 2.07 12.06
CA GLN A 131 -7.87 1.83 10.69
C GLN A 131 -6.34 1.63 10.61
N VAL A 132 -5.59 2.38 11.42
CA VAL A 132 -4.12 2.22 11.51
C VAL A 132 -3.76 0.91 12.22
N GLU A 133 -4.51 0.54 13.26
CA GLU A 133 -4.28 -0.71 14.01
C GLU A 133 -4.65 -1.92 13.17
N THR A 134 -5.73 -1.87 12.40
CA THR A 134 -6.06 -2.94 11.45
C THR A 134 -4.89 -3.21 10.49
N ILE A 135 -4.33 -2.18 9.85
CA ILE A 135 -3.16 -2.39 8.97
C ILE A 135 -1.93 -2.86 9.74
N ARG A 136 -1.66 -2.28 10.92
CA ARG A 136 -0.39 -2.47 11.63
C ARG A 136 -0.30 -3.79 12.39
N ILE A 137 -1.37 -4.18 13.06
CA ILE A 137 -1.43 -5.35 13.93
C ILE A 137 -2.53 -6.35 13.55
N GLY A 138 -3.25 -6.07 12.46
CA GLY A 138 -4.31 -6.93 11.96
C GLY A 138 -5.55 -7.02 12.86
N ASP A 139 -5.84 -5.95 13.60
CA ASP A 139 -7.03 -5.82 14.47
C ASP A 139 -8.25 -5.52 13.58
N ILE A 140 -8.94 -6.57 13.13
CA ILE A 140 -10.10 -6.51 12.24
C ILE A 140 -11.32 -6.05 13.03
N GLU A 141 -12.00 -4.99 12.57
CA GLU A 141 -13.20 -4.48 13.25
C GLU A 141 -14.42 -5.37 13.02
N ASP A 142 -14.63 -5.82 11.76
CA ASP A 142 -15.74 -6.72 11.43
C ASP A 142 -15.26 -8.17 11.25
N GLU A 143 -14.94 -8.83 12.37
CA GLU A 143 -14.54 -10.25 12.37
C GLU A 143 -15.62 -11.21 11.86
N VAL A 144 -16.89 -10.79 11.88
CA VAL A 144 -17.99 -11.62 11.36
C VAL A 144 -17.89 -11.76 9.86
N GLN A 145 -17.51 -10.69 9.18
CA GLN A 145 -17.41 -10.65 7.72
C GLN A 145 -16.01 -11.07 7.25
N TYR A 146 -14.94 -10.59 7.92
CA TYR A 146 -13.56 -10.72 7.45
C TYR A 146 -12.72 -11.73 8.22
N GLY A 147 -13.30 -12.35 9.27
CA GLY A 147 -12.62 -13.36 10.10
C GLY A 147 -11.76 -12.74 11.19
N ASN A 148 -11.03 -13.60 11.90
CA ASN A 148 -10.30 -13.21 13.11
C ASN A 148 -9.10 -12.31 12.81
N ASP A 149 -8.65 -11.59 13.83
CA ASP A 149 -7.39 -10.85 13.86
C ASP A 149 -6.20 -11.67 13.37
N PHE A 150 -5.28 -10.98 12.73
CA PHE A 150 -4.11 -11.62 12.15
C PHE A 150 -2.92 -10.66 12.08
N PHE A 151 -1.86 -10.93 12.80
CA PHE A 151 -0.63 -10.16 12.69
C PHE A 151 -0.05 -10.23 11.26
N PRO A 152 0.09 -9.08 10.57
CA PRO A 152 0.33 -9.07 9.14
C PRO A 152 1.77 -9.36 8.71
N ASP A 153 2.75 -9.38 9.64
CA ASP A 153 4.13 -9.71 9.31
C ASP A 153 4.37 -11.24 9.30
N TRP A 154 5.35 -11.68 8.54
CA TRP A 154 5.70 -13.09 8.38
C TRP A 154 6.03 -13.80 9.70
N ASP A 155 6.62 -13.12 10.65
CA ASP A 155 6.95 -13.64 11.97
C ASP A 155 5.79 -13.53 12.99
N SER A 156 4.59 -13.22 12.52
CA SER A 156 3.40 -13.01 13.34
C SER A 156 3.55 -11.83 14.32
N THR A 157 4.20 -10.77 13.87
CA THR A 157 4.31 -9.50 14.60
C THR A 157 3.64 -8.35 13.85
N ALA A 158 3.67 -7.17 14.47
CA ALA A 158 3.20 -5.95 13.84
C ALA A 158 4.15 -5.49 12.75
N ILE A 159 3.62 -5.06 11.61
CA ILE A 159 4.42 -4.34 10.61
C ILE A 159 4.83 -2.96 11.12
N ILE A 160 5.90 -2.43 10.55
CA ILE A 160 6.47 -1.15 10.99
C ILE A 160 5.74 0.01 10.32
N ASP A 161 5.27 0.98 11.14
CA ASP A 161 4.90 2.33 10.72
C ASP A 161 6.02 3.30 11.14
N PRO A 162 6.94 3.68 10.22
CA PRO A 162 8.03 4.58 10.57
C PRO A 162 7.49 5.98 10.88
N PHE A 163 7.99 6.58 11.95
CA PHE A 163 7.61 7.94 12.29
C PHE A 163 8.33 8.94 11.38
N LEU A 164 7.71 9.26 10.26
CA LEU A 164 8.21 10.24 9.30
C LEU A 164 7.95 11.66 9.80
N ARG A 165 8.94 12.54 9.62
CA ARG A 165 8.87 13.95 10.02
C ARG A 165 9.29 14.85 8.87
N HIS A 166 8.65 16.00 8.78
CA HIS A 166 9.15 17.08 7.94
C HIS A 166 10.53 17.55 8.43
N THR A 167 11.44 17.76 7.51
CA THR A 167 12.73 18.36 7.81
C THR A 167 12.55 19.75 8.43
N GLY A 168 13.08 19.96 9.62
CA GLY A 168 13.02 21.25 10.31
C GLY A 168 11.76 21.55 11.14
N ILE A 169 10.74 20.67 11.11
CA ILE A 169 9.56 20.81 11.96
C ILE A 169 9.21 19.48 12.66
N ARG A 170 8.58 19.56 13.85
CA ARG A 170 8.24 18.38 14.66
C ARG A 170 6.86 17.81 14.35
N MET A 171 6.27 18.15 13.22
CA MET A 171 4.93 17.72 12.84
C MET A 171 5.01 16.70 11.71
N GLY A 172 4.33 15.58 11.87
CA GLY A 172 4.20 14.52 10.86
C GLY A 172 2.82 14.59 10.20
N TYR A 173 2.60 15.56 9.32
CA TYR A 173 1.44 15.56 8.44
C TYR A 173 1.92 15.46 6.99
N THR A 174 1.14 14.79 6.15
CA THR A 174 1.41 14.67 4.71
C THR A 174 0.46 15.54 3.90
N TRP A 175 -0.69 15.86 4.46
CA TRP A 175 -1.67 16.76 3.85
C TRP A 175 -1.94 17.98 4.72
N ARG A 176 -1.94 19.16 4.08
CA ARG A 176 -2.35 20.44 4.67
C ARG A 176 -2.87 21.38 3.59
N LYS A 177 -4.03 21.97 3.84
CA LYS A 177 -4.56 23.06 3.03
C LYS A 177 -5.15 24.12 3.96
N ASP A 178 -4.51 25.28 4.05
CA ASP A 178 -4.85 26.34 5.03
C ASP A 178 -6.29 26.90 4.86
N ALA A 179 -6.86 26.79 3.65
CA ALA A 179 -8.25 27.21 3.38
C ALA A 179 -9.28 26.05 3.53
N SER A 180 -8.86 24.87 3.95
CA SER A 180 -9.76 23.71 4.14
C SER A 180 -10.43 23.73 5.49
N SER A 181 -11.64 23.16 5.57
CA SER A 181 -12.32 22.84 6.82
C SER A 181 -11.75 21.62 7.54
N PHE A 182 -10.91 20.81 6.84
CA PHE A 182 -10.23 19.66 7.43
C PHE A 182 -8.92 20.11 8.09
N ASN A 183 -8.63 19.50 9.23
CA ASN A 183 -7.35 19.70 9.91
C ASN A 183 -6.20 19.07 9.11
N PRO A 184 -4.97 19.61 9.22
CA PRO A 184 -3.78 18.90 8.71
C PRO A 184 -3.69 17.50 9.29
N GLY A 185 -3.39 16.51 8.45
CA GLY A 185 -3.32 15.11 8.83
C GLY A 185 -2.21 14.33 8.13
N LYS A 186 -1.83 13.21 8.73
CA LYS A 186 -1.04 12.18 8.06
C LYS A 186 -2.05 11.31 7.31
N LEU A 187 -2.13 11.46 5.99
CA LEU A 187 -2.99 10.68 5.11
C LEU A 187 -2.20 9.61 4.37
N ASP A 188 -0.94 9.93 4.04
CA ASP A 188 -0.03 9.05 3.35
C ASP A 188 0.82 8.28 4.36
N TYR A 189 0.95 6.98 4.11
CA TYR A 189 1.68 6.06 4.97
C TYR A 189 2.67 5.23 4.17
N VAL A 190 3.67 4.75 4.88
CA VAL A 190 4.59 3.69 4.44
C VAL A 190 4.63 2.67 5.57
N PHE A 191 4.10 1.50 5.34
CA PHE A 191 4.24 0.36 6.23
C PHE A 191 5.18 -0.65 5.59
N TYR A 192 5.91 -1.44 6.37
CA TYR A 192 6.76 -2.48 5.82
C TYR A 192 6.97 -3.65 6.78
N SER A 193 7.24 -4.82 6.20
CA SER A 193 7.62 -6.01 6.96
C SER A 193 8.97 -5.81 7.62
N ASN A 194 9.14 -6.32 8.83
CA ASN A 194 10.43 -6.33 9.52
C ASN A 194 11.09 -7.72 9.55
N ALA A 195 10.33 -8.72 9.17
CA ALA A 195 10.82 -10.09 9.03
C ALA A 195 11.68 -10.19 7.76
N THR A 196 12.95 -10.50 7.93
CA THR A 196 13.94 -10.70 6.87
C THR A 196 14.61 -12.06 7.00
#